data_c5438ca004606e669ec5fa88b82c9f86
#
_entry.id   c5438ca004606e669ec5fa88b82c9f86
#
_cell.length_a   1.000
_cell.length_b   1.000
_cell.length_c   1.000
_cell.angle_alpha   90.00
_cell.angle_beta   90.00
_cell.angle_gamma   90.00
#
_symmetry.space_group_name_H-M   'P 1'
#
loop_
_entity.id
_entity.type
_entity.pdbx_description
1 polymer ?
#
loop_
_entity_poly.entity_id
_entity_poly.type
_entity_poly.pdbx_seq_one_letter_code
_entity_poly.pdbx_strand_id
1 'polypeptide(L)'
;MAEISPNADPDLALCLAGGGGLGFLHIGLLEAMDELGLRPSLVVGTSMGAVIGAFYAAGMSTLQIREILQNFKWSKLVALAIPRRGVLSTHVMQLLFQTHLGEIDISDLPLKLKIAALRLKTGELAQFIDGPLTKCLAASCAIAGLFQPVMIGGVEYFDAGPVYNLPLELVSGEGKTKIIAGNTVGKHGLMDDPRTLEEVLYQTYLIQLAHHAAWQTGPLGWDGKKNEKVVLIDYPTEGANPTRLEECLALIETTRKSALGILKQAFNL
;
A
#
# COMPACT_ATOMS: atom_id res chain seq x y z
N MET A 1 -11.21 21.10 7.80
CA MET A 1 -10.31 20.80 6.67
C MET A 1 -8.90 21.04 7.19
N ALA A 2 -8.12 19.97 7.35
CA ALA A 2 -6.69 20.12 7.65
C ALA A 2 -6.04 20.70 6.38
N GLU A 3 -5.35 21.82 6.51
CA GLU A 3 -4.58 22.41 5.41
C GLU A 3 -3.49 21.41 5.00
N ILE A 4 -3.30 21.21 3.68
CA ILE A 4 -2.11 20.55 3.14
C ILE A 4 -0.93 21.17 3.87
N SER A 5 -0.03 20.32 4.43
CA SER A 5 1.17 20.83 5.07
C SER A 5 1.79 21.90 4.16
N PRO A 6 1.94 23.15 4.61
CA PRO A 6 2.42 24.25 3.77
C PRO A 6 3.81 24.02 3.16
N ASN A 7 4.44 22.90 3.49
CA ASN A 7 5.78 22.48 3.09
C ASN A 7 5.79 21.23 2.20
N ALA A 8 4.67 20.81 1.58
CA ALA A 8 4.68 19.69 0.64
C ALA A 8 5.52 20.03 -0.60
N ASP A 9 6.46 19.16 -0.96
CA ASP A 9 7.24 19.29 -2.19
C ASP A 9 6.35 18.96 -3.40
N PRO A 10 6.05 19.95 -4.26
CA PRO A 10 5.17 19.75 -5.42
C PRO A 10 5.70 18.72 -6.40
N ASP A 11 7.00 18.49 -6.42
CA ASP A 11 7.69 17.58 -7.33
C ASP A 11 7.82 16.15 -6.79
N LEU A 12 7.50 15.93 -5.51
CA LEU A 12 7.67 14.65 -4.84
C LEU A 12 6.36 13.85 -4.80
N ALA A 13 6.43 12.58 -5.20
CA ALA A 13 5.38 11.58 -4.97
C ALA A 13 5.87 10.46 -4.06
N LEU A 14 4.95 9.87 -3.31
CA LEU A 14 5.14 8.67 -2.50
C LEU A 14 4.32 7.53 -3.11
N CYS A 15 4.97 6.42 -3.44
CA CYS A 15 4.34 5.23 -3.99
C CYS A 15 4.50 4.06 -3.01
N LEU A 16 3.39 3.46 -2.56
CA LEU A 16 3.35 2.45 -1.51
C LEU A 16 2.79 1.12 -2.05
N ALA A 17 3.60 0.08 -2.01
CA ALA A 17 3.22 -1.25 -2.46
C ALA A 17 2.21 -1.93 -1.52
N GLY A 18 1.45 -2.87 -2.05
CA GLY A 18 0.68 -3.84 -1.25
C GLY A 18 1.59 -4.85 -0.55
N GLY A 19 1.02 -5.79 0.19
CA GLY A 19 1.79 -6.86 0.85
C GLY A 19 1.21 -7.33 2.19
N GLY A 20 -0.06 -7.08 2.46
CA GLY A 20 -0.73 -7.48 3.71
C GLY A 20 0.01 -6.93 4.94
N GLY A 21 0.35 -7.77 5.91
CA GLY A 21 1.08 -7.36 7.11
C GLY A 21 2.44 -6.70 6.83
N LEU A 22 3.13 -7.08 5.74
CA LEU A 22 4.38 -6.42 5.34
C LEU A 22 4.16 -4.94 4.99
N GLY A 23 2.96 -4.54 4.60
CA GLY A 23 2.63 -3.14 4.39
C GLY A 23 2.74 -2.26 5.64
N PHE A 24 2.76 -2.85 6.86
CA PHE A 24 2.99 -2.09 8.09
C PHE A 24 4.40 -1.48 8.14
N LEU A 25 5.33 -2.00 7.37
CA LEU A 25 6.69 -1.48 7.26
C LEU A 25 6.74 -0.10 6.59
N HIS A 26 5.68 0.30 5.88
CA HIS A 26 5.55 1.67 5.39
C HIS A 26 5.63 2.73 6.50
N ILE A 27 5.27 2.37 7.74
CA ILE A 27 5.47 3.26 8.90
C ILE A 27 6.94 3.64 9.04
N GLY A 28 7.85 2.67 8.95
CA GLY A 28 9.28 2.93 9.05
C GLY A 28 9.79 3.88 7.93
N LEU A 29 9.25 3.73 6.72
CA LEU A 29 9.53 4.67 5.63
C LEU A 29 8.99 6.07 5.93
N LEU A 30 7.73 6.17 6.39
CA LEU A 30 7.12 7.46 6.74
C LEU A 30 7.87 8.16 7.87
N GLU A 31 8.30 7.42 8.91
CA GLU A 31 9.11 7.96 10.01
C GLU A 31 10.47 8.47 9.50
N ALA A 32 11.11 7.77 8.57
CA ALA A 32 12.35 8.22 7.94
C ALA A 32 12.13 9.49 7.10
N MET A 33 11.02 9.58 6.38
CA MET A 33 10.65 10.78 5.63
C MET A 33 10.38 11.96 6.57
N ASP A 34 9.66 11.71 7.69
CA ASP A 34 9.38 12.72 8.70
C ASP A 34 10.67 13.30 9.31
N GLU A 35 11.63 12.44 9.65
CA GLU A 35 12.94 12.83 10.20
C GLU A 35 13.75 13.70 9.22
N LEU A 36 13.62 13.44 7.92
CA LEU A 36 14.33 14.19 6.87
C LEU A 36 13.52 15.39 6.33
N GLY A 37 12.32 15.63 6.85
CA GLY A 37 11.46 16.71 6.37
C GLY A 37 10.92 16.51 4.94
N LEU A 38 10.95 15.28 4.42
CA LEU A 38 10.44 14.94 3.09
C LEU A 38 8.91 14.85 3.13
N ARG A 39 8.22 15.71 2.41
CA ARG A 39 6.76 15.83 2.38
C ARG A 39 6.26 15.71 0.95
N PRO A 40 5.66 14.57 0.55
CA PRO A 40 5.12 14.40 -0.80
C PRO A 40 3.85 15.23 -0.99
N SER A 41 3.58 15.63 -2.23
CA SER A 41 2.33 16.29 -2.64
C SER A 41 1.33 15.32 -3.28
N LEU A 42 1.74 14.08 -3.50
CA LEU A 42 0.92 12.98 -4.01
C LEU A 42 1.30 11.67 -3.32
N VAL A 43 0.30 10.93 -2.88
CA VAL A 43 0.45 9.55 -2.44
C VAL A 43 -0.29 8.63 -3.41
N VAL A 44 0.33 7.53 -3.80
CA VAL A 44 -0.31 6.45 -4.57
C VAL A 44 -0.08 5.13 -3.84
N GLY A 45 -1.07 4.25 -3.83
CA GLY A 45 -0.92 3.00 -3.10
C GLY A 45 -1.81 1.88 -3.60
N THR A 46 -1.37 0.65 -3.33
CA THR A 46 -2.10 -0.60 -3.58
C THR A 46 -2.32 -1.32 -2.25
N SER A 47 -3.52 -1.87 -2.02
CA SER A 47 -3.80 -2.75 -0.87
C SER A 47 -3.41 -2.08 0.47
N MET A 48 -2.60 -2.72 1.29
CA MET A 48 -2.12 -2.12 2.55
C MET A 48 -1.35 -0.81 2.34
N GLY A 49 -0.63 -0.66 1.22
CA GLY A 49 0.00 0.62 0.86
C GLY A 49 -1.02 1.74 0.65
N ALA A 50 -2.19 1.42 0.08
CA ALA A 50 -3.29 2.39 -0.03
C ALA A 50 -3.88 2.75 1.35
N VAL A 51 -4.00 1.77 2.27
CA VAL A 51 -4.49 1.99 3.64
C VAL A 51 -3.56 2.91 4.43
N ILE A 52 -2.25 2.61 4.45
CA ILE A 52 -1.25 3.45 5.13
C ILE A 52 -1.17 4.84 4.46
N GLY A 53 -1.21 4.86 3.12
CA GLY A 53 -1.27 6.10 2.36
C GLY A 53 -2.50 6.96 2.67
N ALA A 54 -3.65 6.34 2.90
CA ALA A 54 -4.88 7.05 3.28
C ALA A 54 -4.80 7.65 4.69
N PHE A 55 -4.27 6.91 5.68
CA PHE A 55 -4.04 7.46 7.02
C PHE A 55 -3.08 8.66 6.97
N TYR A 56 -1.99 8.53 6.22
CA TYR A 56 -1.04 9.61 6.02
C TYR A 56 -1.66 10.80 5.29
N ALA A 57 -2.42 10.56 4.23
CA ALA A 57 -3.10 11.60 3.45
C ALA A 57 -4.22 12.29 4.24
N ALA A 58 -4.81 11.61 5.23
CA ALA A 58 -5.77 12.19 6.19
C ALA A 58 -5.10 13.10 7.24
N GLY A 59 -3.76 13.22 7.22
CA GLY A 59 -2.99 14.06 8.15
C GLY A 59 -2.68 13.39 9.48
N MET A 60 -2.83 12.06 9.58
CA MET A 60 -2.42 11.35 10.80
C MET A 60 -0.90 11.32 10.92
N SER A 61 -0.40 11.53 12.14
CA SER A 61 1.02 11.36 12.44
C SER A 61 1.42 9.88 12.35
N THR A 62 2.70 9.64 12.07
CA THR A 62 3.26 8.28 12.04
C THR A 62 3.06 7.53 13.35
N LEU A 63 3.06 8.24 14.49
CA LEU A 63 2.75 7.67 15.80
C LEU A 63 1.29 7.16 15.87
N GLN A 64 0.32 7.98 15.43
CA GLN A 64 -1.10 7.57 15.39
C GLN A 64 -1.32 6.37 14.47
N ILE A 65 -0.69 6.36 13.29
CA ILE A 65 -0.77 5.22 12.37
C ILE A 65 -0.19 3.97 13.03
N ARG A 66 0.96 4.08 13.69
CA ARG A 66 1.59 2.97 14.43
C ARG A 66 0.67 2.42 15.51
N GLU A 67 0.05 3.26 16.32
CA GLU A 67 -0.89 2.85 17.39
C GLU A 67 -2.10 2.10 16.82
N ILE A 68 -2.68 2.57 15.71
CA ILE A 68 -3.79 1.89 15.04
C ILE A 68 -3.37 0.47 14.64
N LEU A 69 -2.19 0.31 14.04
CA LEU A 69 -1.73 -0.97 13.52
C LEU A 69 -1.26 -1.93 14.63
N GLN A 70 -0.67 -1.43 15.71
CA GLN A 70 -0.33 -2.25 16.89
C GLN A 70 -1.57 -2.86 17.54
N ASN A 71 -2.69 -2.15 17.49
CA ASN A 71 -3.99 -2.61 18.03
C ASN A 71 -4.81 -3.41 17.01
N PHE A 72 -4.31 -3.55 15.78
CA PHE A 72 -4.99 -4.29 14.74
C PHE A 72 -4.93 -5.81 15.01
N LYS A 73 -6.06 -6.48 14.77
CA LYS A 73 -6.15 -7.94 14.90
C LYS A 73 -6.81 -8.52 13.65
N TRP A 74 -6.12 -9.40 12.95
CA TRP A 74 -6.67 -10.12 11.80
C TRP A 74 -7.99 -10.82 12.12
N SER A 75 -8.14 -11.35 13.34
CA SER A 75 -9.38 -12.01 13.78
C SER A 75 -10.61 -11.10 13.66
N LYS A 76 -10.45 -9.78 13.70
CA LYS A 76 -11.54 -8.83 13.48
C LYS A 76 -12.01 -8.75 12.03
N LEU A 77 -11.19 -9.18 11.06
CA LEU A 77 -11.56 -9.21 9.65
C LEU A 77 -12.30 -10.50 9.26
N VAL A 78 -12.28 -11.51 10.12
CA VAL A 78 -12.89 -12.80 9.84
C VAL A 78 -14.40 -12.75 10.09
N ALA A 79 -15.14 -12.17 9.14
CA ALA A 79 -16.57 -12.42 9.02
C ALA A 79 -16.77 -13.30 7.80
N LEU A 80 -17.20 -14.54 8.03
CA LEU A 80 -17.47 -15.48 6.96
C LEU A 80 -18.58 -14.93 6.05
N ALA A 81 -18.27 -14.83 4.79
CA ALA A 81 -19.26 -14.60 3.74
C ALA A 81 -19.88 -15.95 3.31
N ILE A 82 -21.04 -15.93 2.67
CA ILE A 82 -21.51 -17.10 1.94
C ILE A 82 -20.49 -17.36 0.83
N PRO A 83 -19.80 -18.53 0.80
CA PRO A 83 -18.62 -18.73 -0.04
C PRO A 83 -18.98 -18.95 -1.52
N ARG A 84 -19.48 -17.92 -2.18
CA ARG A 84 -19.77 -17.95 -3.61
C ARG A 84 -18.68 -17.24 -4.44
N ARG A 85 -18.09 -16.16 -3.93
CA ARG A 85 -17.15 -15.30 -4.68
C ARG A 85 -16.00 -14.78 -3.81
N GLY A 86 -15.79 -15.38 -2.63
CA GLY A 86 -14.79 -15.07 -1.63
C GLY A 86 -15.23 -15.65 -0.29
N VAL A 87 -14.28 -16.03 0.54
CA VAL A 87 -14.54 -16.66 1.86
C VAL A 87 -14.86 -15.63 2.93
N LEU A 88 -14.25 -14.42 2.80
CA LEU A 88 -14.38 -13.33 3.76
C LEU A 88 -15.14 -12.15 3.17
N SER A 89 -15.89 -11.45 4.04
CA SER A 89 -16.62 -10.24 3.68
C SER A 89 -15.72 -9.01 3.72
N THR A 90 -15.74 -8.20 2.67
CA THR A 90 -15.07 -6.89 2.64
C THR A 90 -15.78 -5.82 3.46
N HIS A 91 -17.04 -6.07 3.87
CA HIS A 91 -17.81 -5.11 4.68
C HIS A 91 -17.14 -4.83 6.03
N VAL A 92 -16.55 -5.85 6.65
CA VAL A 92 -15.85 -5.70 7.94
C VAL A 92 -14.60 -4.81 7.79
N MET A 93 -13.87 -4.93 6.68
CA MET A 93 -12.77 -4.01 6.38
C MET A 93 -13.25 -2.56 6.23
N GLN A 94 -14.36 -2.35 5.53
CA GLN A 94 -14.97 -1.01 5.39
C GLN A 94 -15.29 -0.40 6.75
N LEU A 95 -15.95 -1.13 7.64
CA LEU A 95 -16.28 -0.68 8.99
C LEU A 95 -15.03 -0.36 9.81
N LEU A 96 -13.98 -1.17 9.68
CA LEU A 96 -12.72 -0.92 10.37
C LEU A 96 -12.07 0.39 9.87
N PHE A 97 -12.00 0.60 8.57
CA PHE A 97 -11.47 1.84 8.00
C PHE A 97 -12.32 3.04 8.41
N GLN A 98 -13.66 2.89 8.42
CA GLN A 98 -14.59 3.93 8.83
C GLN A 98 -14.40 4.36 10.30
N THR A 99 -14.02 3.42 11.18
CA THR A 99 -13.74 3.72 12.60
C THR A 99 -12.61 4.75 12.76
N HIS A 100 -11.62 4.74 11.86
CA HIS A 100 -10.44 5.60 11.95
C HIS A 100 -10.47 6.80 10.99
N LEU A 101 -11.06 6.64 9.81
CA LEU A 101 -11.08 7.67 8.75
C LEU A 101 -12.42 8.40 8.66
N GLY A 102 -13.50 7.86 9.26
CA GLY A 102 -14.83 8.39 9.08
C GLY A 102 -15.43 8.07 7.69
N GLU A 103 -16.58 8.68 7.41
CA GLU A 103 -17.24 8.65 6.10
C GLU A 103 -16.86 9.90 5.31
N ILE A 104 -15.74 9.83 4.59
CA ILE A 104 -15.25 10.93 3.76
C ILE A 104 -15.01 10.46 2.33
N ASP A 105 -15.00 11.41 1.41
CA ASP A 105 -14.58 11.18 0.03
C ASP A 105 -13.05 11.27 -0.09
N ILE A 106 -12.46 10.58 -1.07
CA ILE A 106 -11.02 10.66 -1.34
C ILE A 106 -10.62 12.11 -1.66
N SER A 107 -11.48 12.83 -2.39
CA SER A 107 -11.25 14.23 -2.76
C SER A 107 -11.24 15.21 -1.59
N ASP A 108 -11.78 14.81 -0.42
CA ASP A 108 -11.78 15.63 0.80
C ASP A 108 -10.50 15.48 1.63
N LEU A 109 -9.61 14.57 1.24
CA LEU A 109 -8.33 14.38 1.94
C LEU A 109 -7.41 15.60 1.81
N PRO A 110 -6.72 16.02 2.89
CA PRO A 110 -5.76 17.12 2.86
C PRO A 110 -4.62 16.92 1.86
N LEU A 111 -4.20 15.68 1.62
CA LEU A 111 -3.15 15.32 0.68
C LEU A 111 -3.73 14.47 -0.44
N LYS A 112 -3.36 14.76 -1.69
CA LYS A 112 -3.82 14.02 -2.86
C LYS A 112 -3.47 12.54 -2.75
N LEU A 113 -4.48 11.68 -2.83
CA LEU A 113 -4.35 10.22 -2.79
C LEU A 113 -4.89 9.60 -4.07
N LYS A 114 -4.18 8.58 -4.58
CA LYS A 114 -4.69 7.69 -5.62
C LYS A 114 -4.62 6.25 -5.12
N ILE A 115 -5.71 5.52 -5.25
CA ILE A 115 -5.85 4.14 -4.81
C ILE A 115 -5.95 3.24 -6.03
N ALA A 116 -5.08 2.22 -6.11
CA ALA A 116 -5.09 1.22 -7.16
C ALA A 116 -6.08 0.08 -6.85
N ALA A 117 -6.87 -0.32 -7.83
CA ALA A 117 -7.66 -1.56 -7.81
C ALA A 117 -7.76 -2.14 -9.23
N LEU A 118 -8.19 -3.39 -9.37
CA LEU A 118 -8.48 -3.99 -10.67
C LEU A 118 -9.98 -4.13 -10.89
N ARG A 119 -10.43 -3.85 -12.12
CA ARG A 119 -11.78 -4.20 -12.56
C ARG A 119 -11.88 -5.71 -12.74
N LEU A 120 -12.79 -6.37 -12.02
CA LEU A 120 -12.90 -7.84 -12.06
C LEU A 120 -13.19 -8.37 -13.46
N LYS A 121 -13.98 -7.67 -14.25
CA LYS A 121 -14.42 -8.14 -15.58
C LYS A 121 -13.33 -8.04 -16.65
N THR A 122 -12.47 -7.01 -16.57
CA THR A 122 -11.51 -6.68 -17.64
C THR A 122 -10.05 -6.87 -17.22
N GLY A 123 -9.75 -6.91 -15.91
CA GLY A 123 -8.38 -6.91 -15.39
C GLY A 123 -7.67 -5.56 -15.55
N GLU A 124 -8.38 -4.52 -15.99
CA GLU A 124 -7.81 -3.18 -16.16
C GLU A 124 -7.57 -2.50 -14.80
N LEU A 125 -6.45 -1.77 -14.73
CA LEU A 125 -6.15 -0.91 -13.61
C LEU A 125 -7.21 0.19 -13.48
N ALA A 126 -7.79 0.30 -12.32
CA ALA A 126 -8.61 1.42 -11.89
C ALA A 126 -7.82 2.26 -10.89
N GLN A 127 -7.91 3.58 -11.04
CA GLN A 127 -7.43 4.54 -10.06
C GLN A 127 -8.63 5.24 -9.43
N PHE A 128 -8.75 5.17 -8.13
CA PHE A 128 -9.70 5.99 -7.40
C PHE A 128 -9.01 7.28 -6.94
N ILE A 129 -9.55 8.41 -7.35
CA ILE A 129 -9.12 9.77 -6.98
C ILE A 129 -10.24 10.54 -6.29
N ASP A 130 -11.43 9.99 -6.34
CA ASP A 130 -12.68 10.45 -5.73
C ASP A 130 -13.53 9.26 -5.29
N GLY A 131 -14.64 9.52 -4.62
CA GLY A 131 -15.56 8.51 -4.14
C GLY A 131 -15.33 8.09 -2.68
N PRO A 132 -16.21 7.21 -2.14
CA PRO A 132 -16.20 6.83 -0.72
C PRO A 132 -14.87 6.15 -0.33
N LEU A 133 -14.03 6.85 0.44
CA LEU A 133 -12.66 6.43 0.77
C LEU A 133 -12.60 4.98 1.30
N THR A 134 -13.40 4.67 2.31
CA THR A 134 -13.36 3.35 2.96
C THR A 134 -13.76 2.22 2.04
N LYS A 135 -14.66 2.49 1.10
CA LYS A 135 -15.11 1.52 0.10
C LYS A 135 -14.05 1.30 -0.98
N CYS A 136 -13.38 2.36 -1.42
CA CYS A 136 -12.26 2.28 -2.36
C CYS A 136 -11.05 1.55 -1.75
N LEU A 137 -10.75 1.79 -0.46
CA LEU A 137 -9.73 1.04 0.27
C LEU A 137 -10.07 -0.45 0.37
N ALA A 138 -11.34 -0.78 0.68
CA ALA A 138 -11.77 -2.18 0.73
C ALA A 138 -11.67 -2.86 -0.65
N ALA A 139 -11.94 -2.15 -1.74
CA ALA A 139 -11.74 -2.65 -3.11
C ALA A 139 -10.26 -2.94 -3.39
N SER A 140 -9.37 -2.02 -2.99
CA SER A 140 -7.92 -2.19 -3.12
C SER A 140 -7.36 -3.34 -2.28
N CYS A 141 -8.01 -3.70 -1.16
CA CYS A 141 -7.61 -4.78 -0.26
C CYS A 141 -8.36 -6.11 -0.49
N ALA A 142 -9.24 -6.18 -1.48
CA ALA A 142 -10.05 -7.37 -1.76
C ALA A 142 -9.23 -8.43 -2.52
N ILE A 143 -8.34 -9.15 -1.84
CA ILE A 143 -7.53 -10.23 -2.43
C ILE A 143 -8.45 -11.29 -3.02
N ALA A 144 -8.31 -11.55 -4.33
CA ALA A 144 -9.15 -12.48 -5.07
C ALA A 144 -9.07 -13.90 -4.48
N GLY A 145 -10.22 -14.54 -4.33
CA GLY A 145 -10.35 -15.86 -3.69
C GLY A 145 -10.49 -15.78 -2.17
N LEU A 146 -9.82 -14.86 -1.50
CA LEU A 146 -9.93 -14.67 -0.06
C LEU A 146 -11.13 -13.77 0.30
N PHE A 147 -11.21 -12.59 -0.32
CA PHE A 147 -12.29 -11.63 -0.09
C PHE A 147 -13.27 -11.55 -1.26
N GLN A 148 -14.50 -11.15 -0.96
CA GLN A 148 -15.49 -10.84 -1.99
C GLN A 148 -15.06 -9.56 -2.74
N PRO A 149 -15.30 -9.49 -4.08
CA PRO A 149 -15.14 -8.24 -4.82
C PRO A 149 -16.02 -7.12 -4.26
N VAL A 150 -15.56 -5.88 -4.40
CA VAL A 150 -16.30 -4.69 -3.95
C VAL A 150 -17.00 -4.03 -5.13
N MET A 151 -18.31 -3.80 -4.99
CA MET A 151 -19.12 -3.12 -5.99
C MET A 151 -19.08 -1.60 -5.78
N ILE A 152 -18.60 -0.83 -6.76
CA ILE A 152 -18.60 0.64 -6.77
C ILE A 152 -19.16 1.11 -8.11
N GLY A 153 -20.22 1.91 -8.09
CA GLY A 153 -20.80 2.45 -9.33
C GLY A 153 -21.25 1.40 -10.35
N GLY A 154 -21.69 0.22 -9.90
CA GLY A 154 -22.08 -0.87 -10.81
C GLY A 154 -20.93 -1.70 -11.38
N VAL A 155 -19.68 -1.41 -11.01
CA VAL A 155 -18.47 -2.13 -11.41
C VAL A 155 -17.89 -2.86 -10.21
N GLU A 156 -17.42 -4.09 -10.41
CA GLU A 156 -16.77 -4.89 -9.38
C GLU A 156 -15.24 -4.74 -9.45
N TYR A 157 -14.64 -4.57 -8.27
CA TYR A 157 -13.21 -4.36 -8.10
C TYR A 157 -12.61 -5.35 -7.10
N PHE A 158 -11.33 -5.61 -7.28
CA PHE A 158 -10.52 -6.41 -6.37
C PHE A 158 -9.08 -5.87 -6.30
N ASP A 159 -8.27 -6.46 -5.42
CA ASP A 159 -6.89 -6.02 -5.15
C ASP A 159 -6.04 -6.00 -6.41
N ALA A 160 -5.33 -4.89 -6.63
CA ALA A 160 -4.46 -4.71 -7.80
C ALA A 160 -3.08 -5.36 -7.63
N GLY A 161 -2.71 -5.78 -6.43
CA GLY A 161 -1.36 -6.28 -6.11
C GLY A 161 -0.77 -7.27 -7.11
N PRO A 162 -1.49 -8.32 -7.54
CA PRO A 162 -0.95 -9.31 -8.47
C PRO A 162 -0.46 -8.76 -9.80
N VAL A 163 -0.93 -7.58 -10.21
CA VAL A 163 -0.62 -6.97 -11.51
C VAL A 163 0.01 -5.58 -11.36
N TYR A 164 -0.33 -4.84 -10.30
CA TYR A 164 0.12 -3.46 -10.06
C TYR A 164 0.46 -3.26 -8.59
N ASN A 165 1.42 -4.07 -8.08
CA ASN A 165 1.78 -4.01 -6.64
C ASN A 165 2.36 -2.67 -6.22
N LEU A 166 3.32 -2.16 -6.98
CA LEU A 166 3.93 -0.84 -6.79
C LEU A 166 3.37 0.08 -7.89
N PRO A 167 2.25 0.82 -7.66
CA PRO A 167 1.47 1.43 -8.73
C PRO A 167 2.11 2.72 -9.27
N LEU A 168 3.34 2.63 -9.80
CA LEU A 168 4.10 3.74 -10.38
C LEU A 168 3.36 4.38 -11.56
N GLU A 169 2.54 3.60 -12.28
CA GLU A 169 1.70 4.07 -13.38
C GLU A 169 0.75 5.20 -12.94
N LEU A 170 0.28 5.17 -11.68
CA LEU A 170 -0.61 6.19 -11.15
C LEU A 170 0.08 7.54 -10.91
N VAL A 171 1.41 7.58 -10.90
CA VAL A 171 2.19 8.83 -10.83
C VAL A 171 2.37 9.45 -12.21
N SER A 172 2.16 8.66 -13.28
CA SER A 172 2.32 9.17 -14.65
C SER A 172 1.36 10.32 -14.94
N GLY A 173 1.88 11.35 -15.63
CA GLY A 173 1.08 12.54 -15.97
C GLY A 173 0.93 13.56 -14.83
N GLU A 174 1.41 13.29 -13.62
CA GLU A 174 1.29 14.18 -12.46
C GLU A 174 2.43 15.22 -12.35
N GLY A 175 3.33 15.27 -13.33
CA GLY A 175 4.44 16.23 -13.35
C GLY A 175 5.54 15.97 -12.32
N LYS A 176 5.49 14.83 -11.59
CA LYS A 176 6.45 14.53 -10.53
C LYS A 176 7.84 14.22 -11.08
N THR A 177 8.85 14.81 -10.47
CA THR A 177 10.26 14.63 -10.86
C THR A 177 11.00 13.67 -9.94
N LYS A 178 10.48 13.43 -8.74
CA LYS A 178 11.01 12.49 -7.74
C LYS A 178 9.90 11.60 -7.20
N ILE A 179 10.18 10.32 -7.09
CA ILE A 179 9.24 9.32 -6.55
C ILE A 179 9.98 8.52 -5.48
N ILE A 180 9.50 8.55 -4.25
CA ILE A 180 9.92 7.60 -3.21
C ILE A 180 8.99 6.41 -3.31
N ALA A 181 9.55 5.22 -3.53
CA ALA A 181 8.78 4.00 -3.75
C ALA A 181 9.11 2.97 -2.65
N GLY A 182 8.17 2.69 -1.77
CA GLY A 182 8.28 1.67 -0.73
C GLY A 182 7.83 0.32 -1.24
N ASN A 183 8.75 -0.63 -1.36
CA ASN A 183 8.48 -1.99 -1.83
C ASN A 183 8.50 -2.98 -0.66
N THR A 184 7.36 -3.61 -0.42
CA THR A 184 7.15 -4.57 0.67
C THR A 184 7.62 -5.98 0.36
N VAL A 185 7.65 -6.34 -0.93
CA VAL A 185 8.01 -7.70 -1.38
C VAL A 185 9.19 -7.57 -2.33
N GLY A 186 10.38 -7.37 -1.76
CA GLY A 186 11.64 -7.41 -2.48
C GLY A 186 12.01 -8.84 -2.89
N LYS A 187 13.25 -9.05 -3.33
CA LYS A 187 13.74 -10.37 -3.78
C LYS A 187 13.62 -11.48 -2.73
N HIS A 188 13.48 -11.13 -1.47
CA HIS A 188 13.50 -12.04 -0.31
C HIS A 188 12.22 -11.99 0.54
N GLY A 189 11.18 -11.29 0.10
CA GLY A 189 9.93 -11.10 0.87
C GLY A 189 8.97 -12.29 0.80
N LEU A 190 9.48 -13.52 0.61
CA LEU A 190 8.70 -14.75 0.59
C LEU A 190 8.84 -15.48 1.92
N MET A 191 7.80 -16.20 2.33
CA MET A 191 7.83 -17.05 3.53
C MET A 191 8.75 -18.24 3.30
N ASP A 192 9.55 -18.60 4.32
CA ASP A 192 10.50 -19.70 4.22
C ASP A 192 9.82 -21.08 4.15
N ASP A 193 8.71 -21.30 4.89
CA ASP A 193 8.04 -22.59 5.02
C ASP A 193 6.52 -22.44 5.20
N PRO A 194 5.77 -22.18 4.11
CA PRO A 194 4.32 -22.11 4.15
C PRO A 194 3.70 -23.50 4.36
N ARG A 195 2.97 -23.71 5.46
CA ARG A 195 2.43 -25.02 5.88
C ARG A 195 0.92 -25.13 5.82
N THR A 196 0.22 -24.03 5.93
CA THR A 196 -1.25 -24.01 5.88
C THR A 196 -1.74 -23.65 4.49
N LEU A 197 -2.99 -24.01 4.17
CA LEU A 197 -3.62 -23.61 2.90
C LEU A 197 -3.60 -22.08 2.73
N GLU A 198 -3.86 -21.34 3.80
CA GLU A 198 -3.81 -19.89 3.81
C GLU A 198 -2.42 -19.38 3.45
N GLU A 199 -1.37 -19.93 4.11
CA GLU A 199 0.02 -19.53 3.85
C GLU A 199 0.47 -19.88 2.42
N VAL A 200 0.07 -21.04 1.87
CA VAL A 200 0.37 -21.42 0.48
C VAL A 200 -0.30 -20.49 -0.52
N LEU A 201 -1.58 -20.18 -0.32
CA LEU A 201 -2.30 -19.22 -1.17
C LEU A 201 -1.66 -17.82 -1.08
N TYR A 202 -1.31 -17.41 0.13
CA TYR A 202 -0.66 -16.11 0.34
C TYR A 202 0.76 -16.08 -0.26
N GLN A 203 1.53 -17.15 -0.16
CA GLN A 203 2.83 -17.29 -0.81
C GLN A 203 2.72 -17.11 -2.32
N THR A 204 1.71 -17.74 -2.95
CA THR A 204 1.47 -17.59 -4.39
C THR A 204 1.17 -16.12 -4.74
N TYR A 205 0.41 -15.44 -3.90
CA TYR A 205 0.15 -14.01 -4.05
C TYR A 205 1.44 -13.18 -3.92
N LEU A 206 2.28 -13.43 -2.89
CA LEU A 206 3.55 -12.74 -2.70
C LEU A 206 4.52 -12.93 -3.88
N ILE A 207 4.56 -14.13 -4.47
CA ILE A 207 5.37 -14.40 -5.66
C ILE A 207 4.95 -13.49 -6.82
N GLN A 208 3.64 -13.31 -7.05
CA GLN A 208 3.14 -12.41 -8.08
C GLN A 208 3.51 -10.95 -7.80
N LEU A 209 3.38 -10.50 -6.54
CA LEU A 209 3.78 -9.15 -6.14
C LEU A 209 5.27 -8.90 -6.41
N ALA A 210 6.14 -9.85 -6.03
CA ALA A 210 7.59 -9.74 -6.21
C ALA A 210 7.98 -9.68 -7.69
N HIS A 211 7.39 -10.56 -8.53
CA HIS A 211 7.63 -10.54 -9.96
C HIS A 211 7.21 -9.22 -10.61
N HIS A 212 6.05 -8.70 -10.25
CA HIS A 212 5.58 -7.44 -10.81
C HIS A 212 6.44 -6.25 -10.36
N ALA A 213 6.79 -6.17 -9.08
CA ALA A 213 7.68 -5.13 -8.57
C ALA A 213 9.05 -5.16 -9.26
N ALA A 214 9.62 -6.35 -9.47
CA ALA A 214 10.89 -6.52 -10.18
C ALA A 214 10.80 -6.06 -11.65
N TRP A 215 9.66 -6.30 -12.32
CA TRP A 215 9.43 -5.81 -13.67
C TRP A 215 9.31 -4.27 -13.71
N GLN A 216 8.54 -3.68 -12.80
CA GLN A 216 8.33 -2.23 -12.74
C GLN A 216 9.60 -1.45 -12.40
N THR A 217 10.47 -2.02 -11.56
CA THR A 217 11.71 -1.37 -11.10
C THR A 217 12.96 -1.84 -11.86
N GLY A 218 12.77 -2.66 -12.89
CA GLY A 218 13.85 -3.14 -13.76
C GLY A 218 14.59 -2.01 -14.51
N PRO A 219 15.68 -2.35 -15.23
CA PRO A 219 16.53 -1.36 -15.86
C PRO A 219 15.84 -0.41 -16.84
N LEU A 220 14.74 -0.86 -17.46
CA LEU A 220 13.94 -0.07 -18.40
C LEU A 220 12.73 0.60 -17.74
N GLY A 221 12.45 0.29 -16.46
CA GLY A 221 11.28 0.81 -15.77
C GLY A 221 9.94 0.33 -16.36
N TRP A 222 8.86 0.74 -15.71
CA TRP A 222 7.48 0.39 -16.09
C TRP A 222 7.00 1.03 -17.40
N ASP A 223 7.62 2.14 -17.82
CA ASP A 223 7.31 2.87 -19.06
C ASP A 223 8.35 2.63 -20.18
N GLY A 224 9.25 1.64 -20.02
CA GLY A 224 10.32 1.34 -20.96
C GLY A 224 11.46 2.37 -20.96
N LYS A 225 11.48 3.30 -19.99
CA LYS A 225 12.51 4.31 -19.81
C LYS A 225 13.29 4.06 -18.52
N LYS A 226 14.52 4.56 -18.47
CA LYS A 226 15.34 4.46 -17.26
C LYS A 226 14.68 5.22 -16.10
N ASN A 227 14.48 4.52 -14.99
CA ASN A 227 13.78 5.06 -13.80
C ASN A 227 14.68 5.98 -12.95
N GLU A 228 15.26 7.03 -13.56
CA GLU A 228 16.11 7.98 -12.83
C GLU A 228 15.37 8.80 -11.76
N LYS A 229 14.03 8.80 -11.83
CA LYS A 229 13.16 9.54 -10.91
C LYS A 229 12.75 8.76 -9.67
N VAL A 230 12.97 7.45 -9.65
CA VAL A 230 12.45 6.57 -8.59
C VAL A 230 13.55 6.21 -7.60
N VAL A 231 13.35 6.59 -6.36
CA VAL A 231 14.14 6.13 -5.21
C VAL A 231 13.42 4.92 -4.63
N LEU A 232 13.85 3.73 -5.02
CA LEU A 232 13.28 2.48 -4.55
C LEU A 232 13.85 2.12 -3.17
N ILE A 233 12.95 1.81 -2.24
CA ILE A 233 13.27 1.33 -0.90
C ILE A 233 12.70 -0.07 -0.75
N ASP A 234 13.54 -1.08 -0.97
CA ASP A 234 13.22 -2.47 -0.68
C ASP A 234 13.28 -2.71 0.83
N TYR A 235 12.19 -3.23 1.40
CA TYR A 235 12.14 -3.49 2.84
C TYR A 235 12.85 -4.79 3.22
N PRO A 236 13.48 -4.85 4.40
CA PRO A 236 14.15 -6.03 4.91
C PRO A 236 13.14 -7.06 5.43
N THR A 237 12.51 -7.81 4.53
CA THR A 237 11.37 -8.71 4.83
C THR A 237 11.74 -10.19 4.75
N GLU A 238 13.03 -10.52 4.74
CA GLU A 238 13.51 -11.91 4.62
C GLU A 238 12.90 -12.81 5.69
N GLY A 239 12.19 -13.87 5.26
CA GLY A 239 11.60 -14.87 6.13
C GLY A 239 10.38 -14.40 6.94
N ALA A 240 9.99 -13.14 6.87
CA ALA A 240 8.85 -12.62 7.61
C ALA A 240 7.53 -13.18 7.08
N ASN A 241 6.69 -13.68 7.98
CA ASN A 241 5.36 -14.14 7.62
C ASN A 241 4.35 -12.95 7.68
N PRO A 242 3.78 -12.52 6.53
CA PRO A 242 2.85 -11.37 6.49
C PRO A 242 1.54 -11.61 7.23
N THR A 243 1.22 -12.85 7.60
CA THR A 243 0.03 -13.15 8.43
C THR A 243 0.33 -13.01 9.92
N ARG A 244 1.60 -12.92 10.32
CA ARG A 244 2.07 -12.75 11.69
C ARG A 244 2.45 -11.30 11.94
N LEU A 245 1.50 -10.52 12.43
CA LEU A 245 1.68 -9.07 12.61
C LEU A 245 2.84 -8.71 13.52
N GLU A 246 3.11 -9.50 14.55
CA GLU A 246 4.20 -9.26 15.50
C GLU A 246 5.56 -9.29 14.81
N GLU A 247 5.76 -10.24 13.86
CA GLU A 247 6.98 -10.32 13.07
C GLU A 247 7.14 -9.07 12.16
N CYS A 248 6.04 -8.65 11.51
CA CYS A 248 6.04 -7.45 10.69
C CYS A 248 6.33 -6.18 11.52
N LEU A 249 5.68 -6.02 12.67
CA LEU A 249 5.87 -4.86 13.54
C LEU A 249 7.31 -4.75 14.06
N ALA A 250 7.98 -5.88 14.32
CA ALA A 250 9.37 -5.91 14.77
C ALA A 250 10.36 -5.35 13.73
N LEU A 251 10.01 -5.40 12.44
CA LEU A 251 10.87 -4.93 11.34
C LEU A 251 10.74 -3.42 11.04
N ILE A 252 9.79 -2.71 11.66
CA ILE A 252 9.55 -1.28 11.37
C ILE A 252 10.81 -0.45 11.62
N GLU A 253 11.49 -0.66 12.75
CA GLU A 253 12.69 0.11 13.08
C GLU A 253 13.87 -0.19 12.14
N THR A 254 14.03 -1.44 11.71
CA THR A 254 15.03 -1.83 10.71
C THR A 254 14.73 -1.18 9.38
N THR A 255 13.45 -1.15 8.98
CA THR A 255 12.99 -0.46 7.77
C THR A 255 13.26 1.03 7.84
N ARG A 256 12.99 1.68 8.98
CA ARG A 256 13.28 3.11 9.17
C ARG A 256 14.76 3.42 8.97
N LYS A 257 15.65 2.64 9.60
CA LYS A 257 17.10 2.83 9.47
C LYS A 257 17.59 2.63 8.03
N SER A 258 17.10 1.60 7.36
CA SER A 258 17.42 1.34 5.95
C SER A 258 16.95 2.49 5.06
N ALA A 259 15.69 2.92 5.22
CA ALA A 259 15.10 4.01 4.47
C ALA A 259 15.87 5.34 4.68
N LEU A 260 16.25 5.65 5.92
CA LEU A 260 17.06 6.84 6.24
C LEU A 260 18.37 6.88 5.45
N GLY A 261 19.10 5.77 5.40
CA GLY A 261 20.36 5.67 4.67
C GLY A 261 20.19 5.94 3.17
N ILE A 262 19.19 5.28 2.58
CA ILE A 262 18.91 5.41 1.14
C ILE A 262 18.43 6.83 0.81
N LEU A 263 17.50 7.38 1.61
CA LEU A 263 16.93 8.71 1.38
C LEU A 263 17.99 9.82 1.53
N LYS A 264 18.84 9.75 2.56
CA LYS A 264 19.95 10.70 2.73
C LYS A 264 20.85 10.74 1.50
N GLN A 265 21.23 9.58 0.97
CA GLN A 265 22.04 9.49 -0.23
C GLN A 265 21.29 10.03 -1.46
N ALA A 266 20.03 9.66 -1.65
CA ALA A 266 19.27 10.03 -2.84
C ALA A 266 18.92 11.52 -2.91
N PHE A 267 18.74 12.17 -1.75
CA PHE A 267 18.37 13.59 -1.63
C PHE A 267 19.54 14.51 -1.24
N ASN A 268 20.76 13.96 -1.09
CA ASN A 268 21.98 14.68 -0.66
C ASN A 268 21.80 15.43 0.69
N LEU A 269 21.22 14.73 1.69
CA LEU A 269 20.90 15.25 3.03
C LEU A 269 21.92 14.78 4.08
#